data_ed0f791b0be1740b5ada03d399f15b9f
#
_entry.id   ed0f791b0be1740b5ada03d399f15b9f
#
_cell.length_a   1.000
_cell.length_b   1.000
_cell.length_c   1.000
_cell.angle_alpha   90.00
_cell.angle_beta   90.00
_cell.angle_gamma   90.00
#
_symmetry.space_group_name_H-M   'P 1'
#
loop_
_entity.id
_entity.type
_entity.pdbx_description
1 polymer ?
#
loop_
_entity_poly.entity_id
_entity_poly.type
_entity_poly.pdbx_seq_one_letter_code
_entity_poly.pdbx_strand_id
1 'polypeptide(L)'
;MPRTKFIVDDPMTRNGVLVSSRAPLETILVRTNHVTGEIELDPKAVTDNPRVTFEVPIESLDTGIPLMNDVMRGDRWLDAAKQPAIRFTLGRVTSPAGTAALEEGKTLKVEGEGTLELRGVSRTVPVRAEVTLLGKNESTARRLPGEVLHVVARFELPLAAFAIDSHLAPQSLDKVAGTLQVEADLFASTDRPQVPEDMRQRLAAARKSLGQRLVGS
;
A
#
# COMPACT_ATOMS: atom_id res chain seq x y z
N MET A 1 26.91 -2.25 7.71
CA MET A 1 26.50 -3.64 7.96
C MET A 1 25.70 -4.16 6.76
N PRO A 2 25.64 -5.47 6.50
CA PRO A 2 24.91 -5.96 5.35
C PRO A 2 23.42 -5.69 5.53
N ARG A 3 22.81 -5.02 4.53
CA ARG A 3 21.38 -4.79 4.48
C ARG A 3 20.70 -5.96 3.78
N THR A 4 19.53 -6.30 4.24
CA THR A 4 18.64 -7.27 3.61
C THR A 4 17.60 -6.52 2.79
N LYS A 5 17.44 -6.93 1.55
CA LYS A 5 16.42 -6.41 0.64
C LYS A 5 15.24 -7.36 0.59
N PHE A 6 14.07 -6.83 0.88
CA PHE A 6 12.79 -7.52 0.76
C PHE A 6 11.99 -6.88 -0.38
N ILE A 7 11.36 -7.70 -1.21
CA ILE A 7 10.57 -7.28 -2.37
C ILE A 7 9.10 -7.46 -2.04
N VAL A 8 8.31 -6.40 -2.20
CA VAL A 8 6.86 -6.42 -2.13
C VAL A 8 6.33 -6.59 -3.54
N ASP A 9 6.07 -7.82 -3.92
CA ASP A 9 5.56 -8.20 -5.24
C ASP A 9 4.90 -9.58 -5.11
N ASP A 10 3.67 -9.61 -4.58
CA ASP A 10 2.94 -10.88 -4.46
C ASP A 10 2.12 -11.14 -5.73
N PRO A 11 2.54 -12.10 -6.59
CA PRO A 11 1.85 -12.38 -7.84
C PRO A 11 0.43 -12.91 -7.66
N MET A 12 0.10 -13.40 -6.46
CA MET A 12 -1.24 -13.82 -6.09
C MET A 12 -2.10 -12.66 -5.55
N THR A 13 -1.55 -11.44 -5.56
CA THR A 13 -2.24 -10.21 -5.13
C THR A 13 -2.87 -10.33 -3.73
N ARG A 14 -2.11 -10.88 -2.76
CA ARG A 14 -2.58 -11.07 -1.38
C ARG A 14 -2.14 -9.96 -0.43
N ASN A 15 -1.31 -9.03 -0.89
CA ASN A 15 -1.04 -7.77 -0.19
C ASN A 15 -2.25 -6.86 -0.32
N GLY A 16 -2.48 -6.00 0.64
CA GLY A 16 -3.66 -5.14 0.64
C GLY A 16 -3.37 -3.74 1.17
N VAL A 17 -4.03 -2.75 0.57
CA VAL A 17 -4.19 -1.42 1.13
C VAL A 17 -5.67 -1.13 1.25
N LEU A 18 -6.09 -0.72 2.43
CA LEU A 18 -7.44 -0.29 2.75
C LEU A 18 -7.41 1.19 3.12
N VAL A 19 -8.26 1.96 2.48
CA VAL A 19 -8.51 3.36 2.81
C VAL A 19 -9.94 3.51 3.27
N SER A 20 -10.17 4.13 4.42
CA SER A 20 -11.50 4.39 4.93
C SER A 20 -11.78 5.87 5.09
N SER A 21 -12.92 6.31 4.56
CA SER A 21 -13.55 7.60 4.78
C SER A 21 -14.78 7.41 5.64
N ARG A 22 -14.81 8.02 6.81
CA ARG A 22 -15.97 7.98 7.71
C ARG A 22 -16.51 9.38 7.87
N ALA A 23 -17.52 9.71 7.10
CA ALA A 23 -18.24 10.98 7.12
C ALA A 23 -19.60 10.83 7.82
N PRO A 24 -20.27 11.93 8.19
CA PRO A 24 -21.55 11.87 8.90
C PRO A 24 -22.64 11.08 8.17
N LEU A 25 -22.71 11.17 6.85
CA LEU A 25 -23.74 10.53 6.05
C LEU A 25 -23.29 9.25 5.33
N GLU A 26 -21.97 9.02 5.20
CA GLU A 26 -21.48 7.92 4.39
C GLU A 26 -20.15 7.37 4.92
N THR A 27 -19.99 6.05 4.84
CA THR A 27 -18.70 5.38 5.02
C THR A 27 -18.28 4.80 3.67
N ILE A 28 -17.13 5.27 3.16
CA ILE A 28 -16.54 4.79 1.92
C ILE A 28 -15.30 3.98 2.25
N LEU A 29 -15.22 2.77 1.69
CA LEU A 29 -14.04 1.92 1.76
C LEU A 29 -13.45 1.80 0.37
N VAL A 30 -12.17 2.10 0.25
CA VAL A 30 -11.39 1.91 -0.98
C VAL A 30 -10.32 0.86 -0.71
N ARG A 31 -10.17 -0.09 -1.59
CA ARG A 31 -9.17 -1.15 -1.45
C ARG A 31 -8.37 -1.34 -2.71
N THR A 32 -7.16 -1.85 -2.55
CA THR A 32 -6.38 -2.43 -3.64
C THR A 32 -5.55 -3.60 -3.13
N ASN A 33 -5.29 -4.55 -4.00
CA ASN A 33 -4.36 -5.64 -3.77
C ASN A 33 -3.09 -5.53 -4.66
N HIS A 34 -2.98 -4.44 -5.41
CA HIS A 34 -1.86 -4.17 -6.31
C HIS A 34 -0.91 -3.17 -5.67
N VAL A 35 -0.01 -3.66 -4.86
CA VAL A 35 1.07 -2.89 -4.23
C VAL A 35 2.38 -3.53 -4.62
N THR A 36 3.32 -2.73 -5.09
CA THR A 36 4.69 -3.15 -5.34
C THR A 36 5.66 -2.25 -4.59
N GLY A 37 6.85 -2.75 -4.31
CA GLY A 37 7.85 -1.95 -3.63
C GLY A 37 9.03 -2.74 -3.13
N GLU A 38 9.88 -2.06 -2.38
CA GLU A 38 11.10 -2.61 -1.82
C GLU A 38 11.31 -2.08 -0.40
N ILE A 39 11.82 -2.96 0.46
CA ILE A 39 12.23 -2.65 1.83
C ILE A 39 13.68 -3.10 1.96
N GLU A 40 14.59 -2.18 2.20
CA GLU A 40 16.01 -2.46 2.42
C GLU A 40 16.39 -1.97 3.82
N LEU A 41 16.74 -2.88 4.70
CA LEU A 41 17.09 -2.58 6.10
C LEU A 41 18.13 -3.56 6.64
N ASP A 42 18.78 -3.18 7.73
CA ASP A 42 19.54 -4.11 8.57
C ASP A 42 18.58 -4.70 9.63
N PRO A 43 18.30 -6.02 9.62
CA PRO A 43 17.40 -6.61 10.61
C PRO A 43 17.90 -6.45 12.06
N LYS A 44 19.19 -6.19 12.28
CA LYS A 44 19.78 -5.94 13.60
C LYS A 44 19.74 -4.47 14.01
N ALA A 45 19.46 -3.57 13.06
CA ALA A 45 19.45 -2.13 13.27
C ALA A 45 18.40 -1.46 12.36
N VAL A 46 17.13 -1.80 12.55
CA VAL A 46 16.01 -1.38 11.67
C VAL A 46 15.90 0.13 11.53
N THR A 47 16.30 0.89 12.54
CA THR A 47 16.26 2.36 12.52
C THR A 47 17.48 3.00 11.85
N ASP A 48 18.49 2.19 11.49
CA ASP A 48 19.71 2.70 10.86
C ASP A 48 19.51 2.88 9.35
N ASN A 49 18.93 4.04 9.00
CA ASN A 49 18.75 4.51 7.62
C ASN A 49 18.12 3.45 6.68
N PRO A 50 16.98 2.86 7.03
CA PRO A 50 16.26 1.94 6.13
C PRO A 50 15.81 2.67 4.86
N ARG A 51 15.68 1.94 3.75
CA ARG A 51 15.12 2.45 2.50
C ARG A 51 13.85 1.69 2.21
N VAL A 52 12.76 2.40 2.05
CA VAL A 52 11.46 1.80 1.73
C VAL A 52 10.80 2.63 0.66
N THR A 53 10.33 1.95 -0.38
CA THR A 53 9.54 2.56 -1.45
C THR A 53 8.35 1.67 -1.76
N PHE A 54 7.18 2.29 -1.97
CA PHE A 54 5.98 1.60 -2.43
C PHE A 54 5.31 2.36 -3.56
N GLU A 55 4.68 1.62 -4.44
CA GLU A 55 3.87 2.14 -5.51
C GLU A 55 2.52 1.41 -5.58
N VAL A 56 1.45 2.18 -5.75
CA VAL A 56 0.08 1.71 -5.94
C VAL A 56 -0.47 2.33 -7.21
N PRO A 57 -0.83 1.52 -8.23
CA PRO A 57 -1.52 2.02 -9.41
C PRO A 57 -2.91 2.55 -9.05
N ILE A 58 -3.25 3.78 -9.44
CA ILE A 58 -4.57 4.38 -9.13
C ILE A 58 -5.70 3.58 -9.77
N GLU A 59 -5.49 3.01 -10.95
CA GLU A 59 -6.46 2.15 -11.64
C GLU A 59 -6.84 0.90 -10.85
N SER A 60 -6.01 0.47 -9.89
CA SER A 60 -6.27 -0.70 -9.05
C SER A 60 -7.16 -0.40 -7.84
N LEU A 61 -7.40 0.87 -7.54
CA LEU A 61 -8.26 1.28 -6.43
C LEU A 61 -9.73 0.96 -6.73
N ASP A 62 -10.41 0.33 -5.78
CA ASP A 62 -11.79 -0.11 -5.93
C ASP A 62 -12.62 0.20 -4.68
N THR A 63 -13.72 0.93 -4.89
CA THR A 63 -14.73 1.22 -3.86
C THR A 63 -15.84 0.16 -3.82
N GLY A 64 -15.87 -0.78 -4.77
CA GLY A 64 -16.98 -1.69 -5.02
C GLY A 64 -18.15 -1.06 -5.79
N ILE A 65 -18.09 0.23 -6.13
CA ILE A 65 -19.12 0.97 -6.89
C ILE A 65 -18.48 1.56 -8.15
N PRO A 66 -18.80 1.04 -9.35
CA PRO A 66 -18.14 1.47 -10.59
C PRO A 66 -18.15 2.98 -10.82
N LEU A 67 -19.31 3.62 -10.67
CA LEU A 67 -19.44 5.07 -10.85
C LEU A 67 -18.55 5.87 -9.86
N MET A 68 -18.42 5.40 -8.62
CA MET A 68 -17.55 6.03 -7.63
C MET A 68 -16.07 5.83 -8.00
N ASN A 69 -15.71 4.69 -8.57
CA ASN A 69 -14.36 4.44 -9.07
C ASN A 69 -14.00 5.43 -10.19
N ASP A 70 -14.92 5.67 -11.14
CA ASP A 70 -14.70 6.62 -12.23
C ASP A 70 -14.52 8.05 -11.70
N VAL A 71 -15.36 8.47 -10.75
CA VAL A 71 -15.24 9.78 -10.08
C VAL A 71 -13.90 9.89 -9.34
N MET A 72 -13.52 8.86 -8.56
CA MET A 72 -12.28 8.85 -7.78
C MET A 72 -11.04 8.98 -8.69
N ARG A 73 -11.04 8.33 -9.86
CA ARG A 73 -9.93 8.37 -10.82
C ARG A 73 -9.89 9.67 -11.62
N GLY A 74 -11.00 10.41 -11.66
CA GLY A 74 -11.15 11.65 -12.41
C GLY A 74 -10.22 12.77 -11.97
N ASP A 75 -10.17 13.82 -12.79
CA ASP A 75 -9.27 14.99 -12.63
C ASP A 75 -9.55 15.81 -11.37
N ARG A 76 -10.76 15.76 -10.87
CA ARG A 76 -11.15 16.44 -9.61
C ARG A 76 -10.68 15.72 -8.36
N TRP A 77 -10.33 14.43 -8.47
CA TRP A 77 -9.87 13.60 -7.35
C TRP A 77 -8.41 13.20 -7.53
N LEU A 78 -8.15 12.05 -8.09
CA LEU A 78 -6.79 11.49 -8.15
C LEU A 78 -6.06 11.82 -9.47
N ASP A 79 -6.77 12.31 -10.49
CA ASP A 79 -6.22 12.66 -11.82
C ASP A 79 -5.36 11.52 -12.41
N ALA A 80 -5.92 10.31 -12.42
CA ALA A 80 -5.21 9.09 -12.82
C ALA A 80 -4.59 9.19 -14.24
N ALA A 81 -5.21 9.98 -15.13
CA ALA A 81 -4.70 10.20 -16.47
C ALA A 81 -3.35 10.92 -16.51
N LYS A 82 -3.08 11.82 -15.55
CA LYS A 82 -1.80 12.53 -15.43
C LYS A 82 -0.87 11.90 -14.40
N GLN A 83 -1.44 11.32 -13.35
CA GLN A 83 -0.73 10.74 -12.22
C GLN A 83 -1.20 9.30 -12.01
N PRO A 84 -0.63 8.32 -12.74
CA PRO A 84 -1.17 6.97 -12.77
C PRO A 84 -0.90 6.16 -11.49
N ALA A 85 -0.04 6.64 -10.60
CA ALA A 85 0.36 5.91 -9.40
C ALA A 85 0.51 6.83 -8.19
N ILE A 86 0.23 6.26 -7.03
CA ILE A 86 0.56 6.80 -5.71
C ILE A 86 1.90 6.22 -5.30
N ARG A 87 2.83 7.06 -4.80
CA ARG A 87 4.15 6.63 -4.36
C ARG A 87 4.41 7.03 -2.92
N PHE A 88 5.06 6.14 -2.20
CA PHE A 88 5.55 6.40 -0.86
C PHE A 88 7.05 6.11 -0.79
N THR A 89 7.80 7.03 -0.17
CA THR A 89 9.22 6.86 0.13
C THR A 89 9.48 7.18 1.59
N LEU A 90 10.01 6.21 2.32
CA LEU A 90 10.36 6.41 3.73
C LEU A 90 11.49 7.44 3.86
N GLY A 91 11.33 8.38 4.77
CA GLY A 91 12.34 9.35 5.13
C GLY A 91 13.13 8.89 6.37
N ARG A 92 12.44 8.73 7.48
CA ARG A 92 13.05 8.39 8.77
C ARG A 92 12.18 7.40 9.54
N VAL A 93 12.83 6.54 10.32
CA VAL A 93 12.14 5.64 11.25
C VAL A 93 12.77 5.69 12.64
N THR A 94 11.95 5.52 13.66
CA THR A 94 12.35 5.40 15.06
C THR A 94 11.61 4.22 15.70
N SER A 95 12.14 3.69 16.78
CA SER A 95 11.47 2.67 17.58
C SER A 95 11.12 3.23 18.96
N PRO A 96 9.84 3.33 19.32
CA PRO A 96 9.42 3.81 20.64
C PRO A 96 9.94 2.96 21.80
N ALA A 97 10.16 1.67 21.56
CA ALA A 97 10.68 0.73 22.55
C ALA A 97 12.19 0.78 22.72
N GLY A 98 12.89 1.65 21.97
CA GLY A 98 14.36 1.71 22.00
C GLY A 98 15.03 0.49 21.33
N THR A 99 14.30 -0.55 20.98
CA THR A 99 14.80 -1.75 20.32
C THR A 99 14.80 -1.53 18.81
N ALA A 100 15.94 -1.73 18.19
CA ALA A 100 16.09 -1.53 16.75
C ALA A 100 16.27 -2.84 15.97
N ALA A 101 16.28 -3.99 16.65
CA ALA A 101 16.48 -5.29 16.03
C ALA A 101 15.18 -6.06 15.83
N LEU A 102 15.04 -6.74 14.68
CA LEU A 102 14.00 -7.72 14.45
C LEU A 102 14.42 -9.07 15.04
N GLU A 103 13.52 -9.68 15.79
CA GLU A 103 13.63 -11.07 16.23
C GLU A 103 12.55 -11.87 15.49
N GLU A 104 12.92 -13.06 15.00
CA GLU A 104 11.98 -13.90 14.27
C GLU A 104 10.75 -14.22 15.11
N GLY A 105 9.55 -14.04 14.51
CA GLY A 105 8.26 -14.24 15.14
C GLY A 105 7.82 -13.15 16.12
N LYS A 106 8.66 -12.15 16.42
CA LYS A 106 8.29 -11.01 17.27
C LYS A 106 7.98 -9.77 16.45
N THR A 107 6.93 -9.07 16.86
CA THR A 107 6.51 -7.82 16.24
C THR A 107 7.23 -6.64 16.85
N LEU A 108 7.95 -5.89 16.04
CA LEU A 108 8.55 -4.61 16.39
C LEU A 108 7.62 -3.47 15.97
N LYS A 109 7.25 -2.59 16.91
CA LYS A 109 6.53 -1.36 16.59
C LYS A 109 7.52 -0.25 16.28
N VAL A 110 7.29 0.41 15.15
CA VAL A 110 8.10 1.53 14.70
C VAL A 110 7.22 2.72 14.34
N GLU A 111 7.75 3.91 14.53
CA GLU A 111 7.16 5.15 14.04
C GLU A 111 8.12 5.77 13.04
N GLY A 112 7.58 6.40 12.04
CA GLY A 112 8.38 7.02 11.00
C GLY A 112 7.64 8.13 10.30
N GLU A 113 8.32 8.74 9.38
CA GLU A 113 7.76 9.71 8.44
C GLU A 113 8.31 9.44 7.06
N GLY A 114 7.47 9.63 6.06
CA GLY A 114 7.85 9.44 4.68
C GLY A 114 7.14 10.42 3.76
N THR A 115 7.62 10.53 2.55
CA THR A 115 7.01 11.35 1.50
C THR A 115 5.96 10.52 0.78
N LEU A 116 4.73 10.98 0.82
CA LEU A 116 3.63 10.46 0.00
C LEU A 116 3.44 11.38 -1.20
N GLU A 117 3.51 10.81 -2.39
CA GLU A 117 3.17 11.45 -3.65
C GLU A 117 1.77 11.03 -4.08
N LEU A 118 0.86 11.99 -4.14
CA LEU A 118 -0.53 11.79 -4.53
C LEU A 118 -0.98 12.97 -5.38
N ARG A 119 -1.59 12.70 -6.54
CA ARG A 119 -2.08 13.73 -7.46
C ARG A 119 -1.02 14.77 -7.85
N GLY A 120 0.25 14.37 -7.97
CA GLY A 120 1.37 15.27 -8.26
C GLY A 120 1.79 16.17 -7.10
N VAL A 121 1.21 15.99 -5.92
CA VAL A 121 1.58 16.70 -4.70
C VAL A 121 2.33 15.78 -3.76
N SER A 122 3.52 16.21 -3.31
CA SER A 122 4.33 15.48 -2.34
C SER A 122 4.18 16.08 -0.95
N ARG A 123 3.92 15.23 0.05
CA ARG A 123 3.81 15.64 1.46
C ARG A 123 4.46 14.62 2.37
N THR A 124 5.07 15.10 3.44
CA THR A 124 5.52 14.24 4.53
C THR A 124 4.32 13.82 5.37
N VAL A 125 4.20 12.51 5.59
CA VAL A 125 3.15 11.91 6.42
C VAL A 125 3.80 11.08 7.53
N PRO A 126 3.30 11.19 8.78
CA PRO A 126 3.71 10.30 9.85
C PRO A 126 3.10 8.92 9.66
N VAL A 127 3.87 7.87 9.90
CA VAL A 127 3.45 6.47 9.72
C VAL A 127 3.78 5.69 11.00
N ARG A 128 2.84 4.87 11.45
CA ARG A 128 3.08 3.83 12.46
C ARG A 128 3.07 2.49 11.78
N ALA A 129 4.04 1.66 12.09
CA ALA A 129 4.08 0.32 11.51
C ALA A 129 4.42 -0.74 12.57
N GLU A 130 3.88 -1.93 12.33
CA GLU A 130 4.22 -3.17 13.00
C GLU A 130 4.99 -4.03 12.02
N VAL A 131 6.21 -4.41 12.37
CA VAL A 131 7.12 -5.16 11.50
C VAL A 131 7.47 -6.48 12.16
N THR A 132 7.23 -7.58 11.48
CA THR A 132 7.50 -8.93 11.97
C THR A 132 8.35 -9.69 10.98
N LEU A 133 9.53 -10.13 11.37
CA LEU A 133 10.33 -11.07 10.60
C LEU A 133 9.76 -12.47 10.82
N LEU A 134 9.17 -13.07 9.79
CA LEU A 134 8.58 -14.41 9.84
C LEU A 134 9.60 -15.49 9.48
N GLY A 135 10.78 -15.09 9.00
CA GLY A 135 11.85 -15.97 8.60
C GLY A 135 11.52 -16.82 7.36
N LYS A 136 12.29 -17.92 7.22
CA LYS A 136 12.12 -18.88 6.14
C LYS A 136 11.80 -20.26 6.71
N ASN A 137 10.56 -20.72 6.55
CA ASN A 137 10.08 -22.02 7.03
C ASN A 137 8.99 -22.57 6.10
N GLU A 138 8.47 -23.77 6.38
CA GLU A 138 7.44 -24.42 5.54
C GLU A 138 6.16 -23.56 5.39
N SER A 139 5.74 -22.87 6.45
CA SER A 139 4.53 -22.06 6.41
C SER A 139 4.73 -20.81 5.57
N THR A 140 5.86 -20.11 5.72
CA THR A 140 6.18 -18.91 4.92
C THR A 140 6.41 -19.26 3.46
N ALA A 141 7.05 -20.42 3.17
CA ALA A 141 7.29 -20.88 1.80
C ALA A 141 6.01 -21.13 1.00
N ARG A 142 4.89 -21.42 1.66
CA ARG A 142 3.57 -21.54 1.01
C ARG A 142 3.02 -20.18 0.54
N ARG A 143 3.53 -19.08 1.08
CA ARG A 143 3.11 -17.74 0.72
C ARG A 143 4.10 -17.07 -0.23
N LEU A 144 5.38 -17.00 0.16
CA LEU A 144 6.45 -16.33 -0.57
C LEU A 144 7.77 -17.09 -0.39
N PRO A 145 8.67 -17.08 -1.37
CA PRO A 145 10.00 -17.69 -1.26
C PRO A 145 10.94 -16.84 -0.40
N GLY A 146 12.01 -17.44 0.11
CA GLY A 146 13.02 -16.75 0.89
C GLY A 146 12.59 -16.41 2.32
N GLU A 147 13.26 -15.46 2.93
CA GLU A 147 12.85 -14.89 4.23
C GLU A 147 11.66 -13.94 4.01
N VAL A 148 10.67 -14.02 4.88
CA VAL A 148 9.44 -13.25 4.77
C VAL A 148 9.38 -12.20 5.87
N LEU A 149 9.11 -10.95 5.47
CA LEU A 149 8.82 -9.83 6.33
C LEU A 149 7.35 -9.47 6.20
N HIS A 150 6.65 -9.33 7.32
CA HIS A 150 5.28 -8.84 7.38
C HIS A 150 5.27 -7.42 7.93
N VAL A 151 4.59 -6.51 7.26
CA VAL A 151 4.48 -5.10 7.64
C VAL A 151 3.01 -4.69 7.63
N VAL A 152 2.52 -4.20 8.78
CA VAL A 152 1.22 -3.53 8.86
C VAL A 152 1.47 -2.07 9.16
N ALA A 153 1.21 -1.19 8.20
CA ALA A 153 1.44 0.23 8.32
C ALA A 153 0.12 1.01 8.35
N ARG A 154 0.05 2.05 9.20
CA ARG A 154 -1.14 2.90 9.36
C ARG A 154 -0.74 4.36 9.36
N PHE A 155 -1.51 5.18 8.64
CA PHE A 155 -1.34 6.63 8.65
C PHE A 155 -2.65 7.34 8.28
N GLU A 156 -2.67 8.64 8.56
CA GLU A 156 -3.76 9.52 8.19
C GLU A 156 -3.43 10.26 6.90
N LEU A 157 -4.44 10.42 6.05
CA LEU A 157 -4.36 11.12 4.78
C LEU A 157 -5.31 12.31 4.78
N PRO A 158 -4.85 13.52 5.16
CA PRO A 158 -5.68 14.72 5.07
C PRO A 158 -5.80 15.16 3.60
N LEU A 159 -7.03 15.17 3.06
CA LEU A 159 -7.29 15.49 1.64
C LEU A 159 -6.85 16.90 1.26
N ALA A 160 -7.01 17.88 2.19
CA ALA A 160 -6.58 19.26 2.01
C ALA A 160 -5.07 19.39 1.72
N ALA A 161 -4.25 18.55 2.35
CA ALA A 161 -2.80 18.57 2.13
C ALA A 161 -2.41 18.22 0.68
N PHE A 162 -3.28 17.51 -0.04
CA PHE A 162 -3.07 17.07 -1.42
C PHE A 162 -3.95 17.83 -2.44
N ALA A 163 -4.54 18.95 -2.01
CA ALA A 163 -5.41 19.81 -2.82
C ALA A 163 -6.61 19.05 -3.44
N ILE A 164 -7.14 18.04 -2.74
CA ILE A 164 -8.29 17.27 -3.20
C ILE A 164 -9.60 17.93 -2.73
N ASP A 165 -9.63 18.45 -1.52
CA ASP A 165 -10.80 19.10 -0.89
C ASP A 165 -11.29 20.34 -1.64
N SER A 166 -10.39 21.09 -2.27
CA SER A 166 -10.71 22.31 -3.04
C SER A 166 -11.63 22.06 -4.23
N HIS A 167 -11.80 20.81 -4.62
CA HIS A 167 -12.66 20.39 -5.73
C HIS A 167 -13.99 19.77 -5.27
N LEU A 168 -14.15 19.60 -3.95
CA LEU A 168 -15.39 19.06 -3.39
C LEU A 168 -16.44 20.17 -3.27
N ALA A 169 -17.64 19.88 -3.74
CA ALA A 169 -18.77 20.76 -3.46
C ALA A 169 -19.07 20.73 -1.95
N PRO A 170 -19.52 21.84 -1.32
CA PRO A 170 -19.80 21.90 0.11
C PRO A 170 -20.68 20.75 0.62
N GLN A 171 -21.68 20.31 -0.16
CA GLN A 171 -22.55 19.20 0.18
C GLN A 171 -21.86 17.82 0.08
N SER A 172 -20.64 17.73 -0.44
CA SER A 172 -19.86 16.50 -0.46
C SER A 172 -19.07 16.28 0.83
N LEU A 173 -18.89 17.33 1.66
CA LEU A 173 -18.17 17.24 2.92
C LEU A 173 -18.90 16.39 3.97
N ASP A 174 -20.22 16.24 3.84
CA ASP A 174 -21.00 15.32 4.69
C ASP A 174 -20.89 13.85 4.26
N LYS A 175 -20.35 13.59 3.06
CA LYS A 175 -20.21 12.25 2.47
C LYS A 175 -18.77 11.74 2.40
N VAL A 176 -17.80 12.65 2.46
CA VAL A 176 -16.38 12.30 2.43
C VAL A 176 -15.66 12.97 3.59
N ALA A 177 -14.95 12.18 4.40
CA ALA A 177 -14.16 12.71 5.50
C ALA A 177 -12.99 13.55 4.97
N GLY A 178 -12.70 14.68 5.62
CA GLY A 178 -11.55 15.52 5.28
C GLY A 178 -10.21 14.84 5.54
N THR A 179 -10.19 13.82 6.40
CA THR A 179 -9.01 12.98 6.67
C THR A 179 -9.41 11.51 6.55
N LEU A 180 -8.70 10.79 5.70
CA LEU A 180 -8.89 9.36 5.48
C LEU A 180 -7.92 8.56 6.36
N GLN A 181 -8.32 7.35 6.76
CA GLN A 181 -7.46 6.40 7.45
C GLN A 181 -6.93 5.39 6.43
N VAL A 182 -5.63 5.18 6.43
CA VAL A 182 -4.96 4.22 5.53
C VAL A 182 -4.32 3.11 6.34
N GLU A 183 -4.60 1.87 5.95
CA GLU A 183 -3.93 0.68 6.46
C GLU A 183 -3.36 -0.11 5.29
N ALA A 184 -2.08 -0.47 5.38
CA ALA A 184 -1.40 -1.34 4.43
C ALA A 184 -0.94 -2.61 5.15
N ASP A 185 -1.34 -3.77 4.63
CA ASP A 185 -0.97 -5.11 5.12
C ASP A 185 -0.14 -5.80 4.03
N LEU A 186 1.17 -5.84 4.24
CA LEU A 186 2.14 -6.17 3.22
C LEU A 186 3.05 -7.31 3.65
N PHE A 187 3.23 -8.28 2.78
CA PHE A 187 4.23 -9.31 2.89
C PHE A 187 5.30 -9.10 1.83
N ALA A 188 6.54 -9.07 2.25
CA ALA A 188 7.71 -8.93 1.41
C ALA A 188 8.64 -10.14 1.58
N SER A 189 9.44 -10.44 0.58
CA SER A 189 10.37 -11.57 0.63
C SER A 189 11.72 -11.23 0.03
N THR A 190 12.77 -11.91 0.52
CA THR A 190 14.14 -11.74 -0.03
C THR A 190 14.27 -12.27 -1.44
N ASP A 191 13.48 -13.28 -1.80
CA ASP A 191 13.51 -13.89 -3.12
C ASP A 191 12.28 -13.45 -3.92
N ARG A 192 12.47 -13.10 -5.19
CA ARG A 192 11.35 -12.72 -6.05
C ARG A 192 10.47 -13.95 -6.34
N PRO A 193 9.16 -13.87 -6.04
CA PRO A 193 8.25 -14.97 -6.36
C PRO A 193 8.21 -15.26 -7.87
N GLN A 194 8.34 -16.52 -8.22
CA GLN A 194 8.12 -16.95 -9.60
C GLN A 194 6.70 -17.50 -9.74
N VAL A 195 5.95 -16.93 -10.66
CA VAL A 195 4.62 -17.47 -10.99
C VAL A 195 4.82 -18.59 -12.01
N PRO A 196 4.36 -19.81 -11.72
CA PRO A 196 4.35 -20.89 -12.72
C PRO A 196 3.64 -20.45 -14.00
N GLU A 197 4.12 -20.93 -15.16
CA GLU A 197 3.62 -20.47 -16.46
C GLU A 197 2.13 -20.75 -16.66
N ASP A 198 1.65 -21.90 -16.19
CA ASP A 198 0.23 -22.24 -16.20
C ASP A 198 -0.63 -21.25 -15.39
N MET A 199 -0.11 -20.79 -14.26
CA MET A 199 -0.77 -19.79 -13.42
C MET A 199 -0.76 -18.41 -14.09
N ARG A 200 0.33 -18.02 -14.75
CA ARG A 200 0.38 -16.77 -15.55
C ARG A 200 -0.68 -16.78 -16.64
N GLN A 201 -0.80 -17.87 -17.36
CA GLN A 201 -1.82 -18.03 -18.41
C GLN A 201 -3.25 -17.94 -17.85
N ARG A 202 -3.52 -18.57 -16.71
CA ARG A 202 -4.81 -18.46 -16.01
C ARG A 202 -5.13 -17.04 -15.56
N LEU A 203 -4.15 -16.33 -14.98
CA LEU A 203 -4.32 -14.92 -14.56
C LEU A 203 -4.54 -14.00 -15.76
N ALA A 204 -3.81 -14.23 -16.86
CA ALA A 204 -4.00 -13.48 -18.10
C ALA A 204 -5.38 -13.72 -18.72
N ALA A 205 -5.85 -14.96 -18.75
CA ALA A 205 -7.18 -15.32 -19.23
C ALA A 205 -8.29 -14.70 -18.37
N ALA A 206 -8.15 -14.74 -17.04
CA ALA A 206 -9.09 -14.12 -16.12
C ALA A 206 -9.17 -12.60 -16.29
N ARG A 207 -8.03 -11.92 -16.46
CA ARG A 207 -7.99 -10.48 -16.76
C ARG A 207 -8.69 -10.14 -18.09
N LYS A 208 -8.46 -10.95 -19.13
CA LYS A 208 -9.09 -10.75 -20.43
C LYS A 208 -10.62 -10.94 -20.37
N SER A 209 -11.10 -11.95 -19.64
CA SER A 209 -12.54 -12.19 -19.46
C SER A 209 -13.24 -11.09 -18.66
N LEU A 210 -12.58 -10.51 -17.66
CA LEU A 210 -13.08 -9.36 -16.92
C LEU A 210 -13.17 -8.11 -17.80
N GLY A 211 -12.14 -7.83 -18.61
CA GLY A 211 -12.14 -6.71 -19.55
C GLY A 211 -13.24 -6.82 -20.62
N GLN A 212 -13.54 -8.03 -21.10
CA GLN A 212 -14.59 -8.25 -22.09
C GLN A 212 -16.01 -8.11 -21.51
N ARG A 213 -16.23 -8.40 -20.23
CA ARG A 213 -17.53 -8.21 -19.57
C ARG A 213 -17.85 -6.74 -19.30
N LEU A 214 -16.82 -5.88 -19.18
CA LEU A 214 -16.98 -4.44 -18.94
C LEU A 214 -17.22 -3.63 -20.25
N VAL A 215 -16.89 -4.19 -21.41
CA VAL A 215 -17.05 -3.53 -22.73
C VAL A 215 -18.33 -4.00 -23.46
N GLY A 216 -19.02 -5.00 -22.95
CA GLY A 216 -20.20 -5.64 -23.56
C GLY A 216 -21.53 -5.40 -22.85
N SER A 217 -21.61 -4.37 -21.97
CA SER A 217 -22.87 -3.99 -21.30
C SER A 217 -23.20 -2.53 -21.50
#